data_e071d84f91e21d45275a02d755699f42
#
_entry.id   e071d84f91e21d45275a02d755699f42
#
_cell.length_a   1.000
_cell.length_b   1.000
_cell.length_c   1.000
_cell.angle_alpha   90.00
_cell.angle_beta   90.00
_cell.angle_gamma   90.00
#
_symmetry.space_group_name_H-M   'P 1'
#
loop_
_entity.id
_entity.type
_entity.pdbx_description
1 polymer ?
#
loop_
_entity_poly.entity_id
_entity_poly.type
_entity_poly.pdbx_seq_one_letter_code
_entity_poly.pdbx_strand_id
1 'polypeptide(L)'
;MKIVNIKGQIELLSGLHIGGGDDTMKIGGIDNGVIKDINTDKPYIPGSSLKGKMRSLLEWSCRVVGYGDGSPFTSKLLKEVPEVDKKDAETLLKLFGDKEGAYGITRISVGDCSLNNSSDGMVLSEAKYENVINRQKGTAEHPRQTERVPAGVKFDFDIRVKVLDEDSEEALVGMVKRGLDLVANDYLGGSGSRGYGRVRFHISE
;
A
#
# COMPACT_ATOMS: atom_id res chain seq x y z
N MET A 1 -18.31 -18.41 -10.48
CA MET A 1 -17.22 -17.46 -10.10
C MET A 1 -16.93 -16.52 -11.26
N LYS A 2 -16.95 -15.22 -11.05
CA LYS A 2 -16.61 -14.12 -11.99
C LYS A 2 -15.31 -13.44 -11.51
N ILE A 3 -14.52 -12.87 -12.44
CA ILE A 3 -13.36 -12.04 -12.09
C ILE A 3 -13.60 -10.62 -12.62
N VAL A 4 -13.51 -9.64 -11.72
CA VAL A 4 -13.57 -8.21 -12.05
C VAL A 4 -12.16 -7.66 -11.98
N ASN A 5 -11.71 -6.96 -13.04
CA ASN A 5 -10.41 -6.33 -13.11
C ASN A 5 -10.56 -4.82 -12.86
N ILE A 6 -9.73 -4.29 -11.97
CA ILE A 6 -9.61 -2.84 -11.69
C ILE A 6 -8.19 -2.46 -12.03
N LYS A 7 -7.98 -1.71 -13.09
CA LYS A 7 -6.68 -1.31 -13.61
C LYS A 7 -6.54 0.19 -13.66
N GLY A 8 -5.31 0.67 -13.72
CA GLY A 8 -5.05 2.09 -13.86
C GLY A 8 -3.60 2.43 -13.56
N GLN A 9 -3.39 3.70 -13.23
CA GLN A 9 -2.07 4.25 -12.94
C GLN A 9 -2.03 4.82 -11.52
N ILE A 10 -0.88 4.69 -10.87
CA ILE A 10 -0.51 5.35 -9.63
C ILE A 10 0.49 6.45 -10.00
N GLU A 11 0.11 7.70 -9.83
CA GLU A 11 0.98 8.86 -10.00
C GLU A 11 1.55 9.28 -8.65
N LEU A 12 2.88 9.43 -8.55
CA LEU A 12 3.52 9.94 -7.35
C LEU A 12 3.40 11.46 -7.27
N LEU A 13 2.75 11.95 -6.22
CA LEU A 13 2.64 13.39 -5.92
C LEU A 13 3.78 13.88 -5.02
N SER A 14 4.45 12.96 -4.31
CA SER A 14 5.68 13.21 -3.57
C SER A 14 6.59 11.99 -3.64
N GLY A 15 7.86 12.15 -3.25
CA GLY A 15 8.83 11.06 -3.31
C GLY A 15 8.38 9.82 -2.55
N LEU A 16 8.46 8.64 -3.18
CA LEU A 16 8.04 7.35 -2.61
C LEU A 16 9.25 6.54 -2.16
N HIS A 17 9.21 6.01 -0.94
CA HIS A 17 10.15 5.02 -0.44
C HIS A 17 9.42 3.74 -0.03
N ILE A 18 9.73 2.65 -0.72
CA ILE A 18 9.39 1.29 -0.31
C ILE A 18 10.72 0.52 -0.30
N GLY A 19 11.18 0.13 0.88
CA GLY A 19 12.50 -0.50 1.06
C GLY A 19 12.57 -1.88 0.41
N GLY A 20 13.73 -2.22 -0.16
CA GLY A 20 13.99 -3.51 -0.79
C GLY A 20 14.32 -4.65 0.17
N GLY A 21 14.52 -4.36 1.45
CA GLY A 21 14.89 -5.37 2.45
C GLY A 21 16.32 -5.92 2.31
N ASP A 22 17.07 -5.44 1.36
CA ASP A 22 18.45 -5.87 1.13
C ASP A 22 19.42 -4.89 1.82
N ASP A 23 19.85 -5.26 3.02
CA ASP A 23 20.87 -4.54 3.80
C ASP A 23 22.30 -4.72 3.25
N THR A 24 22.47 -5.00 1.96
CA THR A 24 23.80 -4.99 1.35
C THR A 24 24.27 -3.55 1.26
N MET A 25 24.92 -3.07 2.33
CA MET A 25 25.67 -1.82 2.34
C MET A 25 26.69 -1.84 1.19
N LYS A 26 26.32 -1.21 0.07
CA LYS A 26 27.32 -0.88 -0.95
C LYS A 26 28.16 0.24 -0.37
N ILE A 27 29.48 0.03 -0.27
CA ILE A 27 30.42 1.05 0.18
C ILE A 27 30.23 2.31 -0.67
N GLY A 28 29.78 3.41 -0.05
CA GLY A 28 29.42 4.66 -0.74
C GLY A 28 28.00 4.70 -1.34
N GLY A 29 27.16 3.70 -1.07
CA GLY A 29 25.73 3.69 -1.47
C GLY A 29 24.82 4.44 -0.49
N ILE A 30 23.56 4.59 -0.86
CA ILE A 30 22.50 5.15 -0.01
C ILE A 30 22.14 4.13 1.06
N ASP A 31 22.04 4.54 2.32
CA ASP A 31 21.81 3.65 3.48
C ASP A 31 20.50 2.85 3.38
N ASN A 32 19.44 3.46 2.83
CA ASN A 32 18.13 2.84 2.66
C ASN A 32 17.72 2.92 1.18
N GLY A 33 17.87 1.83 0.44
CA GLY A 33 17.49 1.74 -0.97
C GLY A 33 16.00 1.44 -1.19
N VAL A 34 15.47 1.88 -2.35
CA VAL A 34 14.13 1.48 -2.81
C VAL A 34 14.18 0.10 -3.46
N ILE A 35 13.05 -0.61 -3.36
CA ILE A 35 12.89 -1.90 -4.04
C ILE A 35 12.91 -1.72 -5.56
N LYS A 36 13.69 -2.58 -6.25
CA LYS A 36 13.86 -2.59 -7.70
C LYS A 36 13.70 -3.99 -8.26
N ASP A 37 13.20 -4.07 -9.46
CA ASP A 37 13.16 -5.32 -10.21
C ASP A 37 14.59 -5.77 -10.56
N ILE A 38 14.90 -7.03 -10.29
CA ILE A 38 16.26 -7.57 -10.38
C ILE A 38 16.80 -7.62 -11.83
N ASN A 39 15.90 -7.69 -12.81
CA ASN A 39 16.31 -7.81 -14.23
C ASN A 39 16.48 -6.44 -14.90
N THR A 40 15.64 -5.46 -14.49
CA THR A 40 15.58 -4.14 -15.14
C THR A 40 16.19 -3.03 -14.33
N ASP A 41 16.50 -3.26 -13.04
CA ASP A 41 16.94 -2.25 -12.06
C ASP A 41 15.96 -1.05 -11.94
N LYS A 42 14.72 -1.22 -12.43
CA LYS A 42 13.67 -0.20 -12.33
C LYS A 42 12.87 -0.36 -11.03
N PRO A 43 12.50 0.74 -10.35
CA PRO A 43 11.66 0.66 -9.16
C PRO A 43 10.26 0.15 -9.53
N TYR A 44 9.63 -0.57 -8.61
CA TYR A 44 8.24 -1.00 -8.71
C TYR A 44 7.56 -0.88 -7.36
N ILE A 45 6.22 -0.94 -7.35
CA ILE A 45 5.44 -0.99 -6.11
C ILE A 45 4.99 -2.43 -5.91
N PRO A 46 5.46 -3.14 -4.86
CA PRO A 46 4.99 -4.49 -4.57
C PRO A 46 3.47 -4.52 -4.35
N GLY A 47 2.79 -5.45 -4.97
CA GLY A 47 1.35 -5.66 -4.77
C GLY A 47 1.00 -5.92 -3.30
N SER A 48 1.91 -6.57 -2.57
CA SER A 48 1.79 -6.78 -1.13
C SER A 48 1.78 -5.46 -0.34
N SER A 49 2.58 -4.48 -0.74
CA SER A 49 2.64 -3.15 -0.10
C SER A 49 1.33 -2.39 -0.31
N LEU A 50 0.82 -2.37 -1.54
CA LEU A 50 -0.47 -1.73 -1.84
C LEU A 50 -1.62 -2.44 -1.12
N LYS A 51 -1.70 -3.78 -1.25
CA LYS A 51 -2.72 -4.60 -0.58
C LYS A 51 -2.70 -4.42 0.93
N GLY A 52 -1.52 -4.48 1.55
CA GLY A 52 -1.36 -4.35 3.00
C GLY A 52 -1.79 -2.97 3.50
N LYS A 53 -1.40 -1.89 2.80
CA LYS A 53 -1.80 -0.53 3.14
C LYS A 53 -3.32 -0.33 3.00
N MET A 54 -3.92 -0.81 1.90
CA MET A 54 -5.37 -0.77 1.73
C MET A 54 -6.10 -1.49 2.87
N ARG A 55 -5.68 -2.71 3.21
CA ARG A 55 -6.28 -3.49 4.30
C ARG A 55 -6.19 -2.74 5.63
N SER A 56 -5.02 -2.26 6.00
CA SER A 56 -4.81 -1.53 7.25
C SER A 56 -5.72 -0.31 7.37
N LEU A 57 -5.81 0.51 6.32
CA LEU A 57 -6.66 1.70 6.32
C LEU A 57 -8.16 1.36 6.33
N LEU A 58 -8.56 0.29 5.65
CA LEU A 58 -9.93 -0.19 5.68
C LEU A 58 -10.31 -0.75 7.05
N GLU A 59 -9.41 -1.46 7.74
CA GLU A 59 -9.64 -1.92 9.12
C GLU A 59 -9.91 -0.74 10.07
N TRP A 60 -9.16 0.37 9.95
CA TRP A 60 -9.46 1.61 10.66
C TRP A 60 -10.81 2.20 10.26
N SER A 61 -11.07 2.28 8.97
CA SER A 61 -12.32 2.85 8.43
C SER A 61 -13.56 2.05 8.78
N CYS A 62 -13.44 0.71 8.88
CA CYS A 62 -14.48 -0.20 9.35
C CYS A 62 -14.56 -0.30 10.88
N ARG A 63 -13.74 0.45 11.62
CA ARG A 63 -13.70 0.50 13.09
C ARG A 63 -13.40 -0.85 13.76
N VAL A 64 -12.63 -1.72 13.08
CA VAL A 64 -12.33 -3.06 13.60
C VAL A 64 -10.96 -3.21 14.26
N VAL A 65 -10.08 -2.22 14.14
CA VAL A 65 -8.70 -2.26 14.70
C VAL A 65 -8.70 -2.40 16.22
N GLY A 66 -9.66 -1.82 16.92
CA GLY A 66 -9.71 -1.82 18.39
C GLY A 66 -10.06 -3.16 19.04
N TYR A 67 -10.48 -4.15 18.26
CA TYR A 67 -10.87 -5.48 18.78
C TYR A 67 -9.72 -6.49 18.79
N GLY A 68 -8.59 -6.20 18.14
CA GLY A 68 -7.44 -7.09 18.03
C GLY A 68 -6.25 -6.67 18.89
N ASP A 69 -5.20 -7.50 18.81
CA ASP A 69 -3.91 -7.30 19.47
C ASP A 69 -2.88 -6.56 18.58
N GLY A 70 -3.34 -5.92 17.51
CA GLY A 70 -2.50 -5.31 16.47
C GLY A 70 -2.25 -6.22 15.27
N SER A 71 -2.66 -7.48 15.32
CA SER A 71 -2.71 -8.37 14.15
C SER A 71 -3.87 -8.00 13.23
N PRO A 72 -3.85 -8.43 11.94
CA PRO A 72 -4.97 -8.23 11.04
C PRO A 72 -6.27 -8.81 11.60
N PHE A 73 -7.36 -8.08 11.41
CA PHE A 73 -8.69 -8.48 11.88
C PHE A 73 -9.11 -9.86 11.34
N THR A 74 -9.75 -10.67 12.19
CA THR A 74 -10.21 -12.04 11.87
C THR A 74 -11.67 -12.26 12.26
N SER A 75 -12.30 -13.29 11.70
CA SER A 75 -13.70 -13.65 11.99
C SER A 75 -13.96 -14.00 13.45
N LYS A 76 -12.93 -14.45 14.22
CA LYS A 76 -13.06 -14.68 15.66
C LYS A 76 -13.55 -13.46 16.44
N LEU A 77 -13.15 -12.27 15.98
CA LEU A 77 -13.45 -10.99 16.62
C LEU A 77 -14.79 -10.39 16.13
N LEU A 78 -15.40 -10.97 15.08
CA LEU A 78 -16.61 -10.43 14.48
C LEU A 78 -17.80 -10.33 15.44
N LYS A 79 -17.88 -11.22 16.42
CA LYS A 79 -18.91 -11.20 17.47
C LYS A 79 -18.86 -9.96 18.38
N GLU A 80 -17.69 -9.32 18.47
CA GLU A 80 -17.45 -8.12 19.27
C GLU A 80 -17.78 -6.83 18.50
N VAL A 81 -17.87 -6.93 17.17
CA VAL A 81 -18.16 -5.78 16.29
C VAL A 81 -19.66 -5.41 16.39
N PRO A 82 -20.00 -4.11 16.57
CA PRO A 82 -21.38 -3.64 16.55
C PRO A 82 -22.09 -4.01 15.25
N GLU A 83 -23.40 -4.28 15.34
CA GLU A 83 -24.22 -4.73 14.19
C GLU A 83 -24.13 -3.79 12.98
N VAL A 84 -24.03 -2.48 13.24
CA VAL A 84 -23.91 -1.44 12.21
C VAL A 84 -22.63 -1.57 11.37
N ASP A 85 -21.54 -2.08 11.95
CA ASP A 85 -20.22 -2.18 11.31
C ASP A 85 -19.95 -3.61 10.78
N LYS A 86 -20.77 -4.62 11.13
CA LYS A 86 -20.56 -6.04 10.77
C LYS A 86 -20.52 -6.29 9.28
N LYS A 87 -21.42 -5.66 8.51
CA LYS A 87 -21.48 -5.86 7.06
C LYS A 87 -20.17 -5.46 6.37
N ASP A 88 -19.59 -4.33 6.77
CA ASP A 88 -18.32 -3.86 6.25
C ASP A 88 -17.18 -4.77 6.72
N ALA A 89 -17.18 -5.18 7.99
CA ALA A 89 -16.20 -6.10 8.54
C ALA A 89 -16.20 -7.47 7.84
N GLU A 90 -17.36 -8.05 7.54
CA GLU A 90 -17.50 -9.29 6.77
C GLU A 90 -17.01 -9.13 5.33
N THR A 91 -17.35 -8.02 4.67
CA THR A 91 -16.89 -7.71 3.32
C THR A 91 -15.36 -7.58 3.28
N LEU A 92 -14.76 -6.95 4.28
CA LEU A 92 -13.31 -6.83 4.44
C LEU A 92 -12.65 -8.22 4.60
N LEU A 93 -13.23 -9.10 5.43
CA LEU A 93 -12.71 -10.47 5.63
C LEU A 93 -12.83 -11.30 4.34
N LYS A 94 -13.94 -11.23 3.62
CA LYS A 94 -14.09 -11.88 2.31
C LYS A 94 -13.04 -11.37 1.32
N LEU A 95 -12.88 -10.05 1.23
CA LEU A 95 -11.98 -9.41 0.27
C LEU A 95 -10.52 -9.76 0.54
N PHE A 96 -10.01 -9.48 1.73
CA PHE A 96 -8.59 -9.61 2.06
C PHE A 96 -8.17 -10.98 2.60
N GLY A 97 -9.12 -11.83 2.92
CA GLY A 97 -8.93 -13.13 3.50
C GLY A 97 -8.98 -13.13 5.02
N ASP A 98 -9.42 -14.26 5.54
CA ASP A 98 -9.58 -14.54 6.95
C ASP A 98 -8.64 -15.69 7.36
N LYS A 99 -7.79 -15.48 8.38
CA LYS A 99 -6.86 -16.50 8.89
C LYS A 99 -7.59 -17.74 9.41
N GLU A 100 -8.81 -17.55 9.91
CA GLU A 100 -9.63 -18.64 10.44
C GLU A 100 -10.36 -19.44 9.35
N GLY A 101 -10.35 -18.94 8.11
CA GLY A 101 -10.96 -19.61 6.96
C GLY A 101 -12.48 -19.54 6.87
N ALA A 102 -13.15 -18.76 7.72
CA ALA A 102 -14.62 -18.69 7.79
C ALA A 102 -15.28 -18.25 6.47
N TYR A 103 -14.57 -17.48 5.65
CA TYR A 103 -15.09 -16.94 4.38
C TYR A 103 -14.44 -17.58 3.14
N GLY A 104 -13.69 -18.69 3.31
CA GLY A 104 -13.04 -19.41 2.22
C GLY A 104 -11.88 -18.65 1.58
N ILE A 105 -11.75 -18.71 0.26
CA ILE A 105 -10.62 -18.11 -0.47
C ILE A 105 -10.63 -16.58 -0.43
N THR A 106 -9.45 -15.97 -0.43
CA THR A 106 -9.28 -14.51 -0.58
C THR A 106 -9.80 -14.04 -1.94
N ARG A 107 -10.65 -13.00 -1.95
CA ARG A 107 -11.24 -12.47 -3.19
C ARG A 107 -10.32 -11.52 -3.95
N ILE A 108 -9.45 -10.79 -3.27
CA ILE A 108 -8.55 -9.83 -3.92
C ILE A 108 -7.19 -10.44 -4.29
N SER A 109 -6.70 -10.07 -5.47
CA SER A 109 -5.31 -10.28 -5.90
C SER A 109 -4.78 -8.96 -6.42
N VAL A 110 -3.65 -8.50 -5.90
CA VAL A 110 -3.00 -7.26 -6.31
C VAL A 110 -1.66 -7.63 -6.91
N GLY A 111 -1.48 -7.32 -8.19
CA GLY A 111 -0.21 -7.51 -8.89
C GLY A 111 0.82 -6.47 -8.48
N ASP A 112 2.10 -6.78 -8.69
CA ASP A 112 3.16 -5.77 -8.57
C ASP A 112 2.93 -4.68 -9.61
N CYS A 113 3.08 -3.41 -9.17
CA CYS A 113 2.84 -2.27 -10.04
C CYS A 113 4.15 -1.90 -10.73
N SER A 114 4.24 -2.21 -12.01
CA SER A 114 5.42 -1.91 -12.83
C SER A 114 5.49 -0.43 -13.20
N LEU A 115 6.71 0.04 -13.48
CA LEU A 115 6.91 1.40 -13.99
C LEU A 115 6.13 1.59 -15.29
N ASN A 116 5.35 2.68 -15.38
CA ASN A 116 4.60 3.00 -16.59
C ASN A 116 5.52 3.60 -17.66
N ASN A 117 5.30 3.25 -18.92
CA ASN A 117 6.12 3.72 -20.06
C ASN A 117 6.16 5.26 -20.19
N SER A 118 5.16 5.98 -19.70
CA SER A 118 5.19 7.46 -19.68
C SER A 118 6.26 8.03 -18.77
N SER A 119 6.85 7.21 -17.91
CA SER A 119 7.97 7.55 -17.03
C SER A 119 9.34 7.16 -17.59
N ASP A 120 9.39 6.62 -18.82
CA ASP A 120 10.66 6.28 -19.46
C ASP A 120 11.49 7.56 -19.70
N GLY A 121 12.78 7.50 -19.36
CA GLY A 121 13.70 8.63 -19.43
C GLY A 121 13.63 9.61 -18.25
N MET A 122 12.71 9.40 -17.32
CA MET A 122 12.68 10.18 -16.08
C MET A 122 13.80 9.72 -15.11
N VAL A 123 14.19 10.63 -14.20
CA VAL A 123 15.01 10.27 -13.05
C VAL A 123 14.16 9.42 -12.11
N LEU A 124 14.61 8.20 -11.81
CA LEU A 124 13.87 7.23 -11.00
C LEU A 124 14.37 7.10 -9.57
N SER A 125 15.43 7.82 -9.22
CA SER A 125 16.03 7.77 -7.89
C SER A 125 16.54 9.14 -7.49
N GLU A 126 16.23 9.56 -6.28
CA GLU A 126 16.79 10.74 -5.63
C GLU A 126 17.15 10.40 -4.17
N ALA A 127 18.18 11.03 -3.66
CA ALA A 127 18.59 10.91 -2.27
C ALA A 127 18.02 12.07 -1.45
N LYS A 128 17.29 11.74 -0.38
CA LYS A 128 16.85 12.73 0.62
C LYS A 128 17.65 12.59 1.89
N TYR A 129 18.20 13.71 2.35
CA TYR A 129 18.94 13.81 3.62
C TYR A 129 17.99 14.23 4.74
N GLU A 130 18.06 13.56 5.86
CA GLU A 130 17.29 13.86 7.08
C GLU A 130 18.23 13.88 8.28
N ASN A 131 17.96 14.78 9.23
CA ASN A 131 18.71 14.92 10.47
C ASN A 131 17.76 14.89 11.66
N VAL A 132 18.30 14.50 12.81
CA VAL A 132 17.63 14.69 14.10
C VAL A 132 18.15 15.98 14.72
N ILE A 133 17.26 16.87 15.17
CA ILE A 133 17.66 18.08 15.87
C ILE A 133 17.82 17.79 17.37
N ASN A 134 19.01 18.01 17.91
CA ASN A 134 19.24 18.01 19.34
C ASN A 134 18.50 19.17 19.97
N ARG A 135 17.52 18.89 20.83
CA ARG A 135 16.64 19.90 21.42
C ARG A 135 17.34 20.85 22.38
N GLN A 136 18.45 20.43 23.00
CA GLN A 136 19.20 21.24 23.94
C GLN A 136 20.22 22.14 23.22
N LYS A 137 20.90 21.62 22.20
CA LYS A 137 21.97 22.32 21.48
C LYS A 137 21.49 23.06 20.24
N GLY A 138 20.30 22.72 19.70
CA GLY A 138 19.80 23.26 18.44
C GLY A 138 20.57 22.77 17.20
N THR A 139 21.45 21.78 17.34
CA THR A 139 22.30 21.26 16.27
C THR A 139 21.69 20.05 15.59
N ALA A 140 21.99 19.85 14.30
CA ALA A 140 21.63 18.65 13.56
C ALA A 140 22.58 17.50 13.95
N GLU A 141 22.00 16.35 14.29
CA GLU A 141 22.71 15.12 14.65
C GLU A 141 22.15 13.94 13.84
N HIS A 142 22.90 12.84 13.74
CA HIS A 142 22.52 11.60 13.08
C HIS A 142 22.01 11.80 11.63
N PRO A 143 22.82 12.37 10.74
CA PRO A 143 22.46 12.48 9.33
C PRO A 143 22.22 11.09 8.75
N ARG A 144 21.13 10.93 8.02
CA ARG A 144 20.80 9.70 7.30
C ARG A 144 20.34 10.04 5.89
N GLN A 145 20.61 9.15 4.97
CA GLN A 145 20.26 9.28 3.57
C GLN A 145 19.24 8.20 3.21
N THR A 146 18.15 8.60 2.59
CA THR A 146 17.11 7.68 2.13
C THR A 146 16.88 7.87 0.65
N GLU A 147 16.99 6.77 -0.12
CA GLU A 147 16.59 6.75 -1.51
C GLU A 147 15.06 6.82 -1.63
N ARG A 148 14.56 7.53 -2.62
CA ARG A 148 13.14 7.54 -2.98
C ARG A 148 12.96 7.73 -4.47
N VAL A 149 11.84 7.23 -4.99
CA VAL A 149 11.40 7.50 -6.36
C VAL A 149 10.79 8.90 -6.38
N PRO A 150 11.23 9.81 -7.28
CA PRO A 150 10.75 11.19 -7.31
C PRO A 150 9.26 11.33 -7.64
N ALA A 151 8.69 12.49 -7.30
CA ALA A 151 7.34 12.86 -7.73
C ALA A 151 7.23 12.93 -9.27
N GLY A 152 6.02 12.70 -9.80
CA GLY A 152 5.72 12.68 -11.23
C GLY A 152 5.89 11.32 -11.89
N VAL A 153 6.63 10.40 -11.28
CA VAL A 153 6.77 9.02 -11.78
C VAL A 153 5.43 8.29 -11.65
N LYS A 154 5.10 7.45 -12.64
CA LYS A 154 3.86 6.68 -12.68
C LYS A 154 4.12 5.19 -12.74
N PHE A 155 3.23 4.43 -12.11
CA PHE A 155 3.23 2.96 -12.10
C PHE A 155 1.86 2.44 -12.56
N ASP A 156 1.85 1.30 -13.25
CA ASP A 156 0.62 0.62 -13.62
C ASP A 156 0.20 -0.36 -12.53
N PHE A 157 -1.08 -0.38 -12.15
CA PHE A 157 -1.62 -1.36 -11.22
C PHE A 157 -2.71 -2.22 -11.86
N ASP A 158 -2.80 -3.48 -11.39
CA ASP A 158 -3.83 -4.45 -11.77
C ASP A 158 -4.33 -5.14 -10.50
N ILE A 159 -5.58 -4.88 -10.14
CA ILE A 159 -6.28 -5.51 -9.03
C ILE A 159 -7.37 -6.40 -9.60
N ARG A 160 -7.40 -7.67 -9.19
CA ARG A 160 -8.39 -8.65 -9.59
C ARG A 160 -9.25 -9.02 -8.40
N VAL A 161 -10.56 -8.95 -8.58
CA VAL A 161 -11.55 -9.31 -7.57
C VAL A 161 -12.31 -10.54 -8.05
N LYS A 162 -12.19 -11.64 -7.32
CA LYS A 162 -13.00 -12.84 -7.51
C LYS A 162 -14.35 -12.60 -6.86
N VAL A 163 -15.42 -12.83 -7.60
CA VAL A 163 -16.80 -12.75 -7.12
C VAL A 163 -17.36 -14.17 -7.18
N LEU A 164 -17.66 -14.74 -6.04
CA LEU A 164 -18.34 -16.04 -5.94
C LEU A 164 -19.86 -15.85 -6.00
N ASP A 165 -20.60 -16.94 -6.13
CA ASP A 165 -22.04 -16.87 -6.37
C ASP A 165 -22.81 -16.27 -5.17
N GLU A 166 -22.26 -16.39 -3.95
CA GLU A 166 -22.78 -15.81 -2.71
C GLU A 166 -22.31 -14.38 -2.42
N ASP A 167 -21.42 -13.81 -3.25
CA ASP A 167 -20.84 -12.50 -3.01
C ASP A 167 -21.64 -11.38 -3.70
N SER A 168 -21.66 -10.20 -3.09
CA SER A 168 -22.06 -8.96 -3.75
C SER A 168 -20.87 -8.34 -4.47
N GLU A 169 -20.88 -8.34 -5.81
CA GLU A 169 -19.86 -7.68 -6.63
C GLU A 169 -19.73 -6.20 -6.28
N GLU A 170 -20.86 -5.50 -6.14
CA GLU A 170 -20.87 -4.08 -5.79
C GLU A 170 -20.18 -3.81 -4.45
N ALA A 171 -20.42 -4.64 -3.43
CA ALA A 171 -19.82 -4.49 -2.12
C ALA A 171 -18.30 -4.72 -2.18
N LEU A 172 -17.83 -5.77 -2.86
CA LEU A 172 -16.41 -6.09 -2.98
C LEU A 172 -15.65 -5.02 -3.78
N VAL A 173 -16.17 -4.63 -4.95
CA VAL A 173 -15.56 -3.60 -5.82
C VAL A 173 -15.62 -2.23 -5.13
N GLY A 174 -16.73 -1.90 -4.46
CA GLY A 174 -16.87 -0.67 -3.69
C GLY A 174 -15.83 -0.57 -2.57
N MET A 175 -15.56 -1.69 -1.88
CA MET A 175 -14.54 -1.72 -0.83
C MET A 175 -13.11 -1.55 -1.41
N VAL A 176 -12.80 -2.12 -2.58
CA VAL A 176 -11.52 -1.88 -3.24
C VAL A 176 -11.36 -0.40 -3.58
N LYS A 177 -12.36 0.23 -4.20
CA LYS A 177 -12.33 1.67 -4.54
C LYS A 177 -12.15 2.53 -3.30
N ARG A 178 -12.92 2.25 -2.22
CA ARG A 178 -12.75 2.93 -0.92
C ARG A 178 -11.32 2.76 -0.38
N GLY A 179 -10.72 1.57 -0.51
CA GLY A 179 -9.34 1.32 -0.10
C GLY A 179 -8.33 2.15 -0.87
N LEU A 180 -8.49 2.28 -2.20
CA LEU A 180 -7.64 3.14 -3.03
C LEU A 180 -7.78 4.62 -2.66
N ASP A 181 -9.01 5.09 -2.42
CA ASP A 181 -9.29 6.47 -1.98
C ASP A 181 -8.64 6.77 -0.62
N LEU A 182 -8.70 5.82 0.32
CA LEU A 182 -8.04 5.96 1.62
C LEU A 182 -6.51 6.06 1.47
N VAL A 183 -5.89 5.27 0.60
CA VAL A 183 -4.45 5.36 0.31
C VAL A 183 -4.10 6.70 -0.32
N ALA A 184 -4.92 7.20 -1.26
CA ALA A 184 -4.71 8.50 -1.91
C ALA A 184 -4.78 9.67 -0.91
N ASN A 185 -5.65 9.56 0.10
CA ASN A 185 -5.82 10.58 1.14
C ASN A 185 -4.80 10.47 2.30
N ASP A 186 -4.06 9.36 2.36
CA ASP A 186 -3.01 9.13 3.35
C ASP A 186 -1.63 9.13 2.68
N TYR A 187 -0.98 7.97 2.60
CA TYR A 187 0.29 7.77 1.89
C TYR A 187 0.52 6.29 1.59
N LEU A 188 1.45 6.00 0.67
CA LEU A 188 1.95 4.67 0.36
C LEU A 188 3.43 4.58 0.78
N GLY A 189 3.88 3.40 1.21
CA GLY A 189 5.26 3.15 1.62
C GLY A 189 5.61 3.73 2.99
N GLY A 190 6.90 3.99 3.21
CA GLY A 190 7.44 4.49 4.47
C GLY A 190 7.47 6.02 4.56
N SER A 191 7.69 6.53 5.79
CA SER A 191 7.95 7.94 6.06
C SER A 191 6.82 8.92 5.68
N GLY A 192 5.57 8.46 5.63
CA GLY A 192 4.43 9.26 5.21
C GLY A 192 4.22 10.52 6.06
N SER A 193 4.37 10.44 7.39
CA SER A 193 4.28 11.59 8.29
C SER A 193 5.34 12.68 8.01
N ARG A 194 6.40 12.33 7.22
CA ARG A 194 7.43 13.25 6.77
C ARG A 194 7.24 13.70 5.32
N GLY A 195 6.04 13.48 4.77
CA GLY A 195 5.63 13.93 3.45
C GLY A 195 6.01 13.03 2.28
N TYR A 196 6.37 11.75 2.55
CA TYR A 196 6.62 10.78 1.50
C TYR A 196 5.33 10.09 1.05
N GLY A 197 5.35 9.51 -0.14
CA GLY A 197 4.40 8.55 -0.62
C GLY A 197 2.97 9.07 -0.87
N ARG A 198 2.79 10.38 -1.09
CA ARG A 198 1.50 10.89 -1.57
C ARG A 198 1.28 10.45 -3.00
N VAL A 199 0.13 9.86 -3.26
CA VAL A 199 -0.19 9.27 -4.56
C VAL A 199 -1.57 9.70 -5.04
N ARG A 200 -1.79 9.55 -6.35
CA ARG A 200 -3.09 9.69 -7.01
C ARG A 200 -3.34 8.46 -7.87
N PHE A 201 -4.54 7.91 -7.77
CA PHE A 201 -4.97 6.80 -8.63
C PHE A 201 -5.78 7.32 -9.82
N HIS A 202 -5.42 6.89 -11.02
CA HIS A 202 -6.16 7.09 -12.26
C HIS A 202 -6.70 5.72 -12.68
N ILE A 203 -7.96 5.43 -12.34
CA ILE A 203 -8.60 4.15 -12.66
C ILE A 203 -9.04 4.20 -14.12
N SER A 204 -8.67 3.17 -14.90
CA SER A 204 -9.13 3.00 -16.27
C SER A 204 -10.59 2.54 -16.28
N GLU A 205 -11.39 3.09 -17.18
CA GLU A 205 -12.78 2.66 -17.43
C GLU A 205 -12.85 1.30 -18.12
#